data_f294111e47826afc1e048c4d22f3ea68
#
_entry.id   f294111e47826afc1e048c4d22f3ea68
#
_cell.length_a   1.000
_cell.length_b   1.000
_cell.length_c   1.000
_cell.angle_alpha   90.00
_cell.angle_beta   90.00
_cell.angle_gamma   90.00
#
_symmetry.space_group_name_H-M   'P 1'
#
loop_
_entity.id
_entity.type
_entity.pdbx_description
1 polymer ?
#
loop_
_entity_poly.entity_id
_entity_poly.type
_entity_poly.pdbx_seq_one_letter_code
_entity_poly.pdbx_strand_id
1 'polypeptide(L)'
;MSVTGFKNTDERVPLNHSIEKEKTVRHIGYLFSSYSVQKIQVGICLLLVELCERFVFFEVVCNMIPFCTVKLGYRNYQAAILNLCFIGASILTRVFAGWLADVCLGRNKLVHICLFLHFLGSALLSVAAFPLEDFYIGTHHLINNVPKQEQRRLFHVALLAVCLGTGGIRAIVCPLGAYSLQECGSQKRTSLFNWFYWIMNLSATVVFLGISYIQHSGAWALVLLIPFMSTLMALITLYMMHYNLIYQPEKCCSLLTTFRVFVNARKTCCLQYCHLGGGVTSWLDHAKEKNGGRYSELLVEDTKFFFNLLQLFIFHLLYKTCIMQIPSGYYLQTMNSNLNLRGSLLPVSVMNVVSILPLLILAPFMGYFSTCLLPSKRDGSFLSACILAGNLSAALSVLVAGFFEIYRKHFPLVEQPLSGKAVTVSSMPWSHLVLQYVLLGVAETLVNPAFSVIYRFVPSTIRGTFMNCLTLISGFACFMGALLLELVYLISEGNWFPNTLNKGNLENFFFFLASLTLLNVLGFWSASQRYCNLNHFNAQNTSGSNLEETLPLQEKSLKFYGSTQEFSSSIDLWETAL
;
A
#
# COMPACT_ATOMS: atom_id res chain seq x y z
N MET A 1 27.34 -90.63 11.48
CA MET A 1 27.63 -89.53 12.31
C MET A 1 28.20 -88.45 11.41
N SER A 2 27.37 -87.58 11.01
CA SER A 2 27.51 -86.67 9.87
C SER A 2 27.81 -85.24 10.35
N VAL A 3 28.88 -84.69 9.82
CA VAL A 3 29.23 -83.29 9.96
C VAL A 3 28.71 -82.60 8.68
N THR A 4 27.79 -81.70 8.83
CA THR A 4 27.28 -80.87 7.75
C THR A 4 28.07 -79.57 7.67
N GLY A 5 28.65 -79.33 6.48
CA GLY A 5 29.40 -78.13 6.16
C GLY A 5 28.55 -76.93 5.95
N PHE A 6 28.95 -75.78 6.50
CA PHE A 6 28.42 -74.49 6.23
C PHE A 6 29.03 -73.95 4.93
N LYS A 7 28.18 -73.69 3.93
CA LYS A 7 28.58 -72.99 2.70
C LYS A 7 28.35 -71.48 2.90
N ASN A 8 29.45 -70.74 3.00
CA ASN A 8 29.47 -69.28 2.88
C ASN A 8 29.20 -68.93 1.42
N THR A 9 28.05 -68.30 1.16
CA THR A 9 27.78 -67.60 -0.08
C THR A 9 28.17 -66.13 0.13
N ASP A 10 29.33 -65.74 -0.39
CA ASP A 10 29.71 -64.34 -0.60
C ASP A 10 28.75 -63.72 -1.62
N GLU A 11 27.77 -62.93 -1.17
CA GLU A 11 27.00 -62.01 -2.01
C GLU A 11 27.89 -60.79 -2.32
N ARG A 12 28.62 -60.84 -3.42
CA ARG A 12 29.20 -59.65 -4.03
C ARG A 12 28.07 -58.81 -4.61
N VAL A 13 27.58 -57.83 -3.83
CA VAL A 13 26.71 -56.75 -4.34
C VAL A 13 27.50 -56.01 -5.42
N PRO A 14 27.02 -55.90 -6.64
CA PRO A 14 27.78 -55.28 -7.72
C PRO A 14 28.00 -53.79 -7.44
N LEU A 15 29.28 -53.41 -7.37
CA LEU A 15 29.78 -52.04 -7.12
C LEU A 15 29.17 -51.00 -8.11
N ASN A 16 28.69 -51.46 -9.25
CA ASN A 16 28.05 -50.62 -10.27
C ASN A 16 26.70 -50.02 -9.81
N HIS A 17 25.92 -50.72 -8.98
CA HIS A 17 24.62 -50.20 -8.51
C HIS A 17 24.77 -49.04 -7.49
N SER A 18 25.84 -49.03 -6.71
CA SER A 18 26.11 -47.94 -5.75
C SER A 18 26.64 -46.69 -6.45
N ILE A 19 27.45 -46.82 -7.48
CA ILE A 19 28.00 -45.72 -8.29
C ILE A 19 26.87 -45.07 -9.14
N GLU A 20 25.97 -45.89 -9.68
CA GLU A 20 24.81 -45.37 -10.45
C GLU A 20 23.79 -44.63 -9.56
N LYS A 21 23.51 -45.15 -8.35
CA LYS A 21 22.73 -44.46 -7.33
C LYS A 21 23.38 -43.13 -6.90
N GLU A 22 24.68 -43.11 -6.67
CA GLU A 22 25.39 -41.90 -6.26
C GLU A 22 25.44 -40.86 -7.39
N LYS A 23 25.60 -41.27 -8.65
CA LYS A 23 25.49 -40.37 -9.83
C LYS A 23 24.07 -39.83 -9.98
N THR A 24 23.04 -40.66 -9.78
CA THR A 24 21.63 -40.24 -9.86
C THR A 24 21.27 -39.26 -8.73
N VAL A 25 21.73 -39.50 -7.51
CA VAL A 25 21.54 -38.61 -6.35
C VAL A 25 22.27 -37.26 -6.55
N ARG A 26 23.51 -37.28 -7.08
CA ARG A 26 24.24 -36.07 -7.44
C ARG A 26 23.53 -35.32 -8.58
N HIS A 27 23.06 -36.00 -9.62
CA HIS A 27 22.33 -35.37 -10.73
C HIS A 27 21.00 -34.74 -10.27
N ILE A 28 20.27 -35.42 -9.38
CA ILE A 28 19.05 -34.87 -8.73
C ILE A 28 19.41 -33.69 -7.84
N GLY A 29 20.51 -33.76 -7.08
CA GLY A 29 21.02 -32.66 -6.25
C GLY A 29 21.38 -31.42 -7.09
N TYR A 30 22.03 -31.58 -8.23
CA TYR A 30 22.34 -30.48 -9.16
C TYR A 30 21.08 -29.91 -9.82
N LEU A 31 20.11 -30.73 -10.22
CA LEU A 31 18.83 -30.30 -10.77
C LEU A 31 18.02 -29.51 -9.73
N PHE A 32 17.98 -29.97 -8.49
CA PHE A 32 17.28 -29.27 -7.38
C PHE A 32 17.95 -27.94 -7.04
N SER A 33 19.28 -27.90 -7.03
CA SER A 33 20.05 -26.66 -6.80
C SER A 33 19.84 -25.66 -7.95
N SER A 34 19.89 -26.11 -9.20
CA SER A 34 19.65 -25.27 -10.39
C SER A 34 18.23 -24.73 -10.42
N TYR A 35 17.23 -25.53 -10.10
CA TYR A 35 15.83 -25.13 -10.03
C TYR A 35 15.55 -24.12 -8.91
N SER A 36 16.18 -24.27 -7.76
CA SER A 36 16.11 -23.31 -6.66
C SER A 36 16.73 -21.96 -7.03
N VAL A 37 17.87 -21.96 -7.73
CA VAL A 37 18.54 -20.72 -8.22
C VAL A 37 17.65 -19.99 -9.25
N GLN A 38 17.03 -20.72 -10.17
CA GLN A 38 16.16 -20.15 -11.18
C GLN A 38 14.91 -19.46 -10.56
N LYS A 39 14.33 -20.06 -9.52
CA LYS A 39 13.19 -19.44 -8.78
C LYS A 39 13.60 -18.16 -8.05
N ILE A 40 14.78 -18.14 -7.43
CA ILE A 40 15.31 -16.94 -6.79
C ILE A 40 15.56 -15.85 -7.82
N GLN A 41 16.09 -16.20 -9.00
CA GLN A 41 16.24 -15.25 -10.11
C GLN A 41 14.90 -14.62 -10.52
N VAL A 42 13.85 -15.42 -10.68
CA VAL A 42 12.49 -14.92 -10.98
C VAL A 42 12.03 -13.94 -9.91
N GLY A 43 12.20 -14.29 -8.63
CA GLY A 43 11.87 -13.42 -7.51
C GLY A 43 12.59 -12.07 -7.56
N ILE A 44 13.89 -12.07 -7.82
CA ILE A 44 14.71 -10.84 -7.93
C ILE A 44 14.26 -9.99 -9.12
N CYS A 45 13.97 -10.61 -10.27
CA CYS A 45 13.49 -9.88 -11.45
C CYS A 45 12.11 -9.24 -11.22
N LEU A 46 11.20 -9.93 -10.53
CA LEU A 46 9.91 -9.36 -10.16
C LEU A 46 10.07 -8.20 -9.17
N LEU A 47 11.00 -8.31 -8.20
CA LEU A 47 11.37 -7.21 -7.32
C LEU A 47 11.89 -5.99 -8.08
N LEU A 48 12.69 -6.22 -9.12
CA LEU A 48 13.21 -5.14 -9.96
C LEU A 48 12.07 -4.45 -10.73
N VAL A 49 11.12 -5.20 -11.27
CA VAL A 49 9.93 -4.64 -11.95
C VAL A 49 9.12 -3.77 -10.99
N GLU A 50 8.87 -4.24 -9.78
CA GLU A 50 8.17 -3.48 -8.74
C GLU A 50 8.95 -2.22 -8.36
N LEU A 51 10.27 -2.32 -8.16
CA LEU A 51 11.13 -1.18 -7.85
C LEU A 51 11.03 -0.10 -8.95
N CYS A 52 11.10 -0.50 -10.22
CA CYS A 52 10.99 0.42 -11.36
C CYS A 52 9.62 1.10 -11.40
N GLU A 53 8.55 0.36 -11.10
CA GLU A 53 7.20 0.93 -11.01
C GLU A 53 7.11 1.97 -9.88
N ARG A 54 7.68 1.66 -8.69
CA ARG A 54 7.70 2.58 -7.55
C ARG A 54 8.42 3.88 -7.84
N PHE A 55 9.52 3.83 -8.59
CA PHE A 55 10.22 5.04 -9.02
C PHE A 55 9.28 5.97 -9.77
N VAL A 56 8.55 5.47 -10.76
CA VAL A 56 7.61 6.28 -11.55
C VAL A 56 6.47 6.82 -10.69
N PHE A 57 5.89 5.97 -9.85
CA PHE A 57 4.78 6.38 -9.00
C PHE A 57 5.17 7.52 -8.05
N PHE A 58 6.28 7.37 -7.32
CA PHE A 58 6.72 8.40 -6.38
C PHE A 58 7.12 9.69 -7.11
N GLU A 59 7.72 9.58 -8.29
CA GLU A 59 8.04 10.76 -9.09
C GLU A 59 6.78 11.51 -9.51
N VAL A 60 5.77 10.81 -10.03
CA VAL A 60 4.50 11.45 -10.41
C VAL A 60 3.85 12.12 -9.21
N VAL A 61 3.78 11.45 -8.06
CA VAL A 61 3.16 12.00 -6.84
C VAL A 61 3.92 13.22 -6.33
N CYS A 62 5.26 13.20 -6.32
CA CYS A 62 6.08 14.33 -5.88
C CYS A 62 5.93 15.56 -6.76
N ASN A 63 5.89 15.33 -8.07
CA ASN A 63 5.91 16.40 -9.06
C ASN A 63 4.52 16.86 -9.47
N MET A 64 3.45 16.20 -9.03
CA MET A 64 2.08 16.50 -9.43
C MET A 64 1.70 17.95 -9.15
N ILE A 65 1.85 18.39 -7.90
CA ILE A 65 1.43 19.75 -7.51
C ILE A 65 2.26 20.82 -8.22
N PRO A 66 3.62 20.81 -8.19
CA PRO A 66 4.41 21.83 -8.87
C PRO A 66 4.22 21.81 -10.38
N PHE A 67 4.11 20.66 -11.00
CA PHE A 67 3.88 20.56 -12.44
C PHE A 67 2.53 21.13 -12.84
N CYS A 68 1.47 20.74 -12.15
CA CYS A 68 0.11 21.24 -12.42
C CYS A 68 -0.01 22.74 -12.22
N THR A 69 0.60 23.29 -11.16
CA THR A 69 0.49 24.72 -10.84
C THR A 69 1.38 25.59 -11.73
N VAL A 70 2.64 25.20 -11.92
CA VAL A 70 3.62 26.04 -12.65
C VAL A 70 3.50 25.89 -14.16
N LYS A 71 3.35 24.66 -14.68
CA LYS A 71 3.32 24.39 -16.13
C LYS A 71 1.89 24.42 -16.69
N LEU A 72 0.95 23.71 -16.06
CA LEU A 72 -0.42 23.62 -16.58
C LEU A 72 -1.35 24.74 -16.12
N GLY A 73 -0.93 25.58 -15.14
CA GLY A 73 -1.70 26.72 -14.65
C GLY A 73 -2.97 26.32 -13.88
N TYR A 74 -2.93 25.19 -13.17
CA TYR A 74 -3.98 24.82 -12.22
C TYR A 74 -3.85 25.62 -10.92
N ARG A 75 -4.96 25.77 -10.21
CA ARG A 75 -4.96 26.30 -8.84
C ARG A 75 -4.42 25.24 -7.87
N ASN A 76 -3.86 25.66 -6.73
CA ASN A 76 -3.26 24.74 -5.75
C ASN A 76 -4.22 23.63 -5.30
N TYR A 77 -5.48 23.96 -5.01
CA TYR A 77 -6.48 22.98 -4.59
C TYR A 77 -6.81 21.97 -5.72
N GLN A 78 -6.87 22.42 -6.98
CA GLN A 78 -7.13 21.55 -8.12
C GLN A 78 -5.98 20.55 -8.33
N ALA A 79 -4.75 21.03 -8.17
CA ALA A 79 -3.56 20.17 -8.24
C ALA A 79 -3.54 19.14 -7.11
N ALA A 80 -3.93 19.53 -5.89
CA ALA A 80 -4.03 18.63 -4.75
C ALA A 80 -5.16 17.59 -4.95
N ILE A 81 -6.33 17.98 -5.44
CA ILE A 81 -7.42 17.07 -5.79
C ILE A 81 -6.97 16.06 -6.86
N LEU A 82 -6.31 16.54 -7.91
CA LEU A 82 -5.82 15.67 -8.98
C LEU A 82 -4.80 14.64 -8.45
N ASN A 83 -3.91 15.05 -7.55
CA ASN A 83 -2.97 14.14 -6.89
C ASN A 83 -3.71 13.07 -6.06
N LEU A 84 -4.69 13.46 -5.25
CA LEU A 84 -5.51 12.53 -4.47
C LEU A 84 -6.30 11.57 -5.37
N CYS A 85 -6.88 12.06 -6.46
CA CYS A 85 -7.59 11.23 -7.44
C CYS A 85 -6.65 10.23 -8.13
N PHE A 86 -5.43 10.62 -8.48
CA PHE A 86 -4.42 9.74 -9.06
C PHE A 86 -4.03 8.62 -8.08
N ILE A 87 -3.72 8.97 -6.83
CA ILE A 87 -3.37 7.99 -5.78
C ILE A 87 -4.55 7.04 -5.55
N GLY A 88 -5.76 7.58 -5.34
CA GLY A 88 -6.96 6.79 -5.09
C GLY A 88 -7.31 5.84 -6.24
N ALA A 89 -7.25 6.33 -7.48
CA ALA A 89 -7.53 5.51 -8.66
C ALA A 89 -6.47 4.40 -8.84
N SER A 90 -5.19 4.67 -8.60
CA SER A 90 -4.14 3.64 -8.69
C SER A 90 -4.31 2.54 -7.64
N ILE A 91 -4.78 2.89 -6.43
CA ILE A 91 -5.09 1.92 -5.38
C ILE A 91 -6.35 1.09 -5.74
N LEU A 92 -7.43 1.72 -6.23
CA LEU A 92 -8.64 0.99 -6.62
C LEU A 92 -8.43 0.10 -7.83
N THR A 93 -7.64 0.56 -8.80
CA THR A 93 -7.26 -0.25 -9.98
C THR A 93 -6.59 -1.55 -9.58
N ARG A 94 -5.84 -1.58 -8.48
CA ARG A 94 -5.20 -2.78 -7.95
C ARG A 94 -6.22 -3.89 -7.63
N VAL A 95 -7.32 -3.57 -6.94
CA VAL A 95 -8.36 -4.54 -6.61
C VAL A 95 -9.09 -5.02 -7.88
N PHE A 96 -9.38 -4.09 -8.78
CA PHE A 96 -10.00 -4.40 -10.06
C PHE A 96 -9.11 -5.27 -10.96
N ALA A 97 -7.83 -4.94 -11.08
CA ALA A 97 -6.86 -5.70 -11.86
C ALA A 97 -6.63 -7.10 -11.28
N GLY A 98 -6.58 -7.24 -9.95
CA GLY A 98 -6.53 -8.55 -9.29
C GLY A 98 -7.73 -9.43 -9.64
N TRP A 99 -8.94 -8.88 -9.58
CA TRP A 99 -10.15 -9.57 -10.02
C TRP A 99 -10.12 -9.93 -11.50
N LEU A 100 -9.70 -8.99 -12.37
CA LEU A 100 -9.60 -9.22 -13.83
C LEU A 100 -8.56 -10.31 -14.17
N ALA A 101 -7.45 -10.35 -13.42
CA ALA A 101 -6.41 -11.36 -13.54
C ALA A 101 -6.92 -12.76 -13.23
N ASP A 102 -7.74 -12.89 -12.18
CA ASP A 102 -8.20 -14.18 -11.69
C ASP A 102 -9.40 -14.72 -12.49
N VAL A 103 -10.26 -13.84 -13.02
CA VAL A 103 -11.52 -14.23 -13.69
C VAL A 103 -11.40 -14.27 -15.21
N CYS A 104 -10.71 -13.31 -15.84
CA CYS A 104 -10.84 -13.10 -17.29
C CYS A 104 -9.56 -13.39 -18.09
N LEU A 105 -8.41 -12.79 -17.72
CA LEU A 105 -7.25 -12.73 -18.59
C LEU A 105 -6.08 -13.63 -18.16
N GLY A 106 -6.04 -13.99 -16.88
CA GLY A 106 -4.86 -14.62 -16.27
C GLY A 106 -3.76 -13.62 -15.94
N ARG A 107 -3.01 -13.87 -14.87
CA ARG A 107 -2.01 -12.95 -14.30
C ARG A 107 -0.87 -12.66 -15.26
N ASN A 108 -0.37 -13.68 -15.98
CA ASN A 108 0.77 -13.51 -16.89
C ASN A 108 0.45 -12.59 -18.08
N LYS A 109 -0.74 -12.67 -18.64
CA LYS A 109 -1.14 -11.79 -19.77
C LYS A 109 -1.38 -10.38 -19.27
N LEU A 110 -2.08 -10.26 -18.15
CA LEU A 110 -2.47 -8.96 -17.62
C LEU A 110 -1.26 -8.13 -17.15
N VAL A 111 -0.21 -8.76 -16.57
CA VAL A 111 0.99 -8.01 -16.16
C VAL A 111 1.72 -7.37 -17.35
N HIS A 112 1.78 -8.06 -18.49
CA HIS A 112 2.38 -7.49 -19.72
C HIS A 112 1.56 -6.32 -20.26
N ILE A 113 0.22 -6.45 -20.25
CA ILE A 113 -0.67 -5.36 -20.67
C ILE A 113 -0.52 -4.15 -19.75
N CYS A 114 -0.52 -4.36 -18.44
CA CYS A 114 -0.38 -3.28 -17.47
C CYS A 114 0.99 -2.60 -17.55
N LEU A 115 2.06 -3.37 -17.74
CA LEU A 115 3.40 -2.82 -17.87
C LEU A 115 3.56 -2.04 -19.18
N PHE A 116 2.98 -2.51 -20.28
CA PHE A 116 2.95 -1.78 -21.54
C PHE A 116 2.16 -0.46 -21.41
N LEU A 117 1.00 -0.51 -20.72
CA LEU A 117 0.19 0.69 -20.45
C LEU A 117 0.97 1.70 -19.58
N HIS A 118 1.68 1.21 -18.59
CA HIS A 118 2.53 2.01 -17.70
C HIS A 118 3.70 2.67 -18.48
N PHE A 119 4.35 1.92 -19.36
CA PHE A 119 5.39 2.42 -20.25
C PHE A 119 4.84 3.50 -21.21
N LEU A 120 3.72 3.25 -21.85
CA LEU A 120 3.08 4.24 -22.74
C LEU A 120 2.68 5.50 -21.97
N GLY A 121 2.11 5.34 -20.78
CA GLY A 121 1.74 6.46 -19.91
C GLY A 121 2.93 7.29 -19.48
N SER A 122 4.04 6.65 -19.06
CA SER A 122 5.28 7.37 -18.70
C SER A 122 5.91 8.09 -19.90
N ALA A 123 5.86 7.51 -21.09
CA ALA A 123 6.32 8.15 -22.31
C ALA A 123 5.48 9.39 -22.65
N LEU A 124 4.14 9.28 -22.59
CA LEU A 124 3.23 10.40 -22.83
C LEU A 124 3.39 11.51 -21.77
N LEU A 125 3.64 11.13 -20.51
CA LEU A 125 3.90 12.08 -19.43
C LEU A 125 5.19 12.87 -19.71
N SER A 126 6.24 12.19 -20.16
CA SER A 126 7.50 12.82 -20.55
C SER A 126 7.29 13.80 -21.70
N VAL A 127 6.51 13.42 -22.73
CA VAL A 127 6.17 14.32 -23.86
C VAL A 127 5.35 15.52 -23.39
N ALA A 128 4.37 15.33 -22.49
CA ALA A 128 3.54 16.42 -21.98
C ALA A 128 4.35 17.45 -21.14
N ALA A 129 5.46 17.03 -20.57
CA ALA A 129 6.28 17.85 -19.72
C ALA A 129 7.50 18.47 -20.43
N PHE A 130 7.91 17.93 -21.56
CA PHE A 130 8.98 18.52 -22.37
C PHE A 130 8.51 19.86 -22.96
N PRO A 131 9.26 20.95 -22.72
CA PRO A 131 9.05 22.17 -23.47
C PRO A 131 9.57 21.91 -24.91
N LEU A 132 8.66 21.82 -25.86
CA LEU A 132 9.02 21.67 -27.28
C LEU A 132 9.87 22.86 -27.79
N GLU A 133 9.87 23.97 -27.06
CA GLU A 133 10.67 25.17 -27.36
C GLU A 133 12.19 24.94 -27.24
N ASP A 134 12.65 24.06 -26.33
CA ASP A 134 14.10 23.86 -26.10
C ASP A 134 14.74 22.86 -27.08
N PHE A 135 13.96 22.12 -27.80
CA PHE A 135 14.50 21.09 -28.75
C PHE A 135 14.86 21.64 -30.12
N TYR A 136 14.38 22.83 -30.51
CA TYR A 136 14.65 23.47 -31.80
C TYR A 136 15.50 24.71 -31.63
N ILE A 137 16.74 24.55 -31.19
CA ILE A 137 17.79 25.56 -31.36
C ILE A 137 18.19 25.56 -32.84
N GLY A 138 17.53 26.37 -33.65
CA GLY A 138 18.02 26.60 -35.02
C GLY A 138 17.05 27.01 -36.11
N THR A 139 15.75 26.99 -35.91
CA THR A 139 14.79 27.48 -36.92
C THR A 139 13.80 28.45 -36.30
N HIS A 140 14.12 29.74 -36.44
CA HIS A 140 13.16 30.81 -36.25
C HIS A 140 11.96 30.59 -37.17
N HIS A 141 10.76 30.63 -36.61
CA HIS A 141 9.43 30.54 -37.23
C HIS A 141 8.88 29.12 -37.47
N LEU A 142 7.72 28.89 -36.82
CA LEU A 142 6.79 27.77 -36.90
C LEU A 142 6.89 26.73 -35.77
N ILE A 143 6.83 27.17 -34.55
CA ILE A 143 6.37 26.26 -33.47
C ILE A 143 5.04 26.79 -32.98
N ASN A 144 3.97 26.13 -33.43
CA ASN A 144 2.66 26.23 -32.79
C ASN A 144 2.83 25.69 -31.38
N ASN A 145 2.87 26.58 -30.40
CA ASN A 145 2.76 26.21 -29.00
C ASN A 145 1.53 25.32 -28.88
N VAL A 146 1.72 24.06 -28.46
CA VAL A 146 0.60 23.17 -28.19
C VAL A 146 -0.35 23.93 -27.26
N PRO A 147 -1.60 24.15 -27.64
CA PRO A 147 -2.52 24.94 -26.81
C PRO A 147 -2.58 24.31 -25.43
N LYS A 148 -2.48 25.11 -24.38
CA LYS A 148 -2.50 24.64 -22.97
C LYS A 148 -3.61 23.61 -22.69
N GLN A 149 -4.69 23.70 -23.42
CA GLN A 149 -5.81 22.76 -23.32
C GLN A 149 -5.44 21.36 -23.84
N GLU A 150 -4.72 21.26 -24.95
CA GLU A 150 -4.25 19.97 -25.49
C GLU A 150 -3.18 19.36 -24.60
N GLN A 151 -2.27 20.16 -24.05
CA GLN A 151 -1.28 19.71 -23.08
C GLN A 151 -1.95 19.15 -21.82
N ARG A 152 -3.02 19.80 -21.31
CA ARG A 152 -3.82 19.29 -20.20
C ARG A 152 -4.49 17.96 -20.54
N ARG A 153 -5.08 17.82 -21.73
CA ARG A 153 -5.72 16.58 -22.19
C ARG A 153 -4.70 15.45 -22.26
N LEU A 154 -3.55 15.70 -22.89
CA LEU A 154 -2.46 14.72 -23.00
C LEU A 154 -1.99 14.27 -21.60
N PHE A 155 -1.81 15.21 -20.70
CA PHE A 155 -1.44 14.94 -19.30
C PHE A 155 -2.46 14.05 -18.59
N HIS A 156 -3.76 14.30 -18.71
CA HIS A 156 -4.78 13.45 -18.07
C HIS A 156 -4.81 12.04 -18.66
N VAL A 157 -4.66 11.90 -19.99
CA VAL A 157 -4.58 10.59 -20.65
C VAL A 157 -3.34 9.82 -20.18
N ALA A 158 -2.20 10.49 -20.10
CA ALA A 158 -0.95 9.92 -19.60
C ALA A 158 -1.09 9.46 -18.15
N LEU A 159 -1.67 10.29 -17.28
CA LEU A 159 -1.96 9.98 -15.88
C LEU A 159 -2.87 8.77 -15.73
N LEU A 160 -3.93 8.68 -16.54
CA LEU A 160 -4.83 7.53 -16.53
C LEU A 160 -4.10 6.25 -16.93
N ALA A 161 -3.25 6.30 -17.96
CA ALA A 161 -2.46 5.15 -18.40
C ALA A 161 -1.47 4.68 -17.32
N VAL A 162 -0.74 5.63 -16.69
CA VAL A 162 0.16 5.32 -15.56
C VAL A 162 -0.62 4.74 -14.40
N CYS A 163 -1.75 5.31 -14.05
CA CYS A 163 -2.62 4.86 -12.96
C CYS A 163 -3.08 3.40 -13.13
N LEU A 164 -3.60 3.07 -14.32
CA LEU A 164 -4.03 1.71 -14.67
C LEU A 164 -2.85 0.73 -14.68
N GLY A 165 -1.72 1.15 -15.24
CA GLY A 165 -0.49 0.36 -15.26
C GLY A 165 0.03 0.06 -13.85
N THR A 166 0.19 1.09 -13.02
CA THR A 166 0.63 1.00 -11.62
C THR A 166 -0.25 0.04 -10.81
N GLY A 167 -1.57 0.26 -10.82
CA GLY A 167 -2.50 -0.59 -10.07
C GLY A 167 -2.44 -2.05 -10.52
N GLY A 168 -2.35 -2.28 -11.83
CA GLY A 168 -2.26 -3.63 -12.40
C GLY A 168 -0.94 -4.35 -12.08
N ILE A 169 0.19 -3.66 -12.18
CA ILE A 169 1.51 -4.23 -11.84
C ILE A 169 1.52 -4.64 -10.36
N ARG A 170 1.11 -3.76 -9.46
CA ARG A 170 1.06 -4.03 -8.02
C ARG A 170 0.11 -5.16 -7.64
N ALA A 171 -1.01 -5.33 -8.36
CA ALA A 171 -1.94 -6.43 -8.12
C ALA A 171 -1.35 -7.80 -8.43
N ILE A 172 -0.39 -7.89 -9.34
CA ILE A 172 0.04 -9.15 -9.95
C ILE A 172 1.46 -9.53 -9.54
N VAL A 173 2.40 -8.57 -9.51
CA VAL A 173 3.83 -8.84 -9.33
C VAL A 173 4.11 -9.40 -7.94
N CYS A 174 3.53 -8.83 -6.89
CA CYS A 174 3.74 -9.26 -5.53
C CYS A 174 3.25 -10.71 -5.26
N PRO A 175 2.00 -11.11 -5.59
CA PRO A 175 1.57 -12.50 -5.48
C PRO A 175 2.40 -13.45 -6.34
N LEU A 176 2.78 -13.05 -7.55
CA LEU A 176 3.59 -13.87 -8.45
C LEU A 176 4.99 -14.15 -7.87
N GLY A 177 5.61 -13.14 -7.25
CA GLY A 177 6.87 -13.29 -6.52
C GLY A 177 6.75 -14.21 -5.31
N ALA A 178 5.65 -14.09 -4.55
CA ALA A 178 5.37 -14.97 -3.42
C ALA A 178 5.27 -16.45 -3.83
N TYR A 179 4.61 -16.73 -4.95
CA TYR A 179 4.50 -18.08 -5.51
C TYR A 179 5.85 -18.64 -5.95
N SER A 180 6.62 -17.85 -6.68
CA SER A 180 7.93 -18.28 -7.16
C SER A 180 8.87 -18.70 -6.03
N LEU A 181 8.67 -18.16 -4.82
CA LEU A 181 9.48 -18.42 -3.65
C LEU A 181 8.88 -19.44 -2.67
N GLN A 182 7.70 -19.97 -2.95
CA GLN A 182 6.96 -20.87 -2.05
C GLN A 182 7.74 -22.13 -1.67
N GLU A 183 8.52 -22.66 -2.60
CA GLU A 183 9.30 -23.89 -2.41
C GLU A 183 10.70 -23.64 -1.81
N CYS A 184 11.15 -22.39 -1.69
CA CYS A 184 12.50 -22.05 -1.22
C CYS A 184 12.70 -22.16 0.30
N GLY A 185 11.70 -22.61 1.06
CA GLY A 185 11.73 -22.72 2.52
C GLY A 185 11.32 -21.43 3.24
N SER A 186 10.64 -21.58 4.38
CA SER A 186 10.01 -20.47 5.11
C SER A 186 11.00 -19.38 5.54
N GLN A 187 12.21 -19.75 5.95
CA GLN A 187 13.21 -18.82 6.47
C GLN A 187 13.83 -17.93 5.38
N LYS A 188 14.15 -18.52 4.21
CA LYS A 188 14.66 -17.75 3.05
C LYS A 188 13.60 -16.82 2.49
N ARG A 189 12.36 -17.26 2.45
CA ARG A 189 11.22 -16.48 2.03
C ARG A 189 11.00 -15.26 2.95
N THR A 190 10.97 -15.46 4.27
CA THR A 190 10.83 -14.38 5.26
C THR A 190 11.94 -13.34 5.10
N SER A 191 13.19 -13.78 4.95
CA SER A 191 14.32 -12.87 4.76
C SER A 191 14.17 -12.05 3.48
N LEU A 192 13.73 -12.65 2.39
CA LEU A 192 13.60 -11.99 1.10
C LEU A 192 12.47 -10.95 1.12
N PHE A 193 11.37 -11.22 1.82
CA PHE A 193 10.28 -10.24 1.99
C PHE A 193 10.67 -9.08 2.91
N ASN A 194 11.46 -9.31 3.96
CA ASN A 194 11.99 -8.23 4.78
C ASN A 194 12.93 -7.32 3.96
N TRP A 195 13.77 -7.90 3.10
CA TRP A 195 14.60 -7.14 2.16
C TRP A 195 13.77 -6.38 1.14
N PHE A 196 12.69 -6.98 0.62
CA PHE A 196 11.74 -6.33 -0.28
C PHE A 196 11.14 -5.08 0.35
N TYR A 197 10.61 -5.21 1.57
CA TYR A 197 10.07 -4.08 2.31
C TYR A 197 11.09 -2.94 2.48
N TRP A 198 12.33 -3.28 2.87
CA TRP A 198 13.40 -2.31 3.00
C TRP A 198 13.74 -1.61 1.69
N ILE A 199 13.86 -2.35 0.61
CA ILE A 199 14.18 -1.83 -0.73
C ILE A 199 13.06 -0.89 -1.20
N MET A 200 11.79 -1.19 -0.92
CA MET A 200 10.67 -0.34 -1.28
C MET A 200 10.70 1.02 -0.58
N ASN A 201 10.94 1.04 0.73
CA ASN A 201 11.07 2.29 1.48
C ASN A 201 12.33 3.08 1.10
N LEU A 202 13.42 2.36 0.83
CA LEU A 202 14.66 2.97 0.34
C LEU A 202 14.44 3.60 -1.05
N SER A 203 13.65 2.96 -1.93
CA SER A 203 13.35 3.52 -3.25
C SER A 203 12.62 4.86 -3.16
N ALA A 204 11.63 4.98 -2.28
CA ALA A 204 10.95 6.25 -2.03
C ALA A 204 11.94 7.33 -1.58
N THR A 205 12.83 7.01 -0.64
CA THR A 205 13.85 7.94 -0.16
C THR A 205 14.80 8.38 -1.27
N VAL A 206 15.28 7.44 -2.09
CA VAL A 206 16.16 7.74 -3.23
C VAL A 206 15.47 8.62 -4.26
N VAL A 207 14.19 8.36 -4.57
CA VAL A 207 13.41 9.18 -5.50
C VAL A 207 13.24 10.60 -4.93
N PHE A 208 12.81 10.74 -3.69
CA PHE A 208 12.58 12.05 -3.09
C PHE A 208 13.86 12.88 -2.99
N LEU A 209 15.00 12.28 -2.72
CA LEU A 209 16.29 12.97 -2.69
C LEU A 209 16.87 13.20 -4.09
N GLY A 210 16.90 12.17 -4.93
CA GLY A 210 17.54 12.20 -6.24
C GLY A 210 16.81 13.11 -7.22
N ILE A 211 15.50 12.95 -7.36
CA ILE A 211 14.67 13.78 -8.24
C ILE A 211 14.75 15.25 -7.79
N SER A 212 14.67 15.47 -6.50
CA SER A 212 14.78 16.82 -5.94
C SER A 212 16.10 17.49 -6.24
N TYR A 213 17.21 16.77 -6.17
CA TYR A 213 18.54 17.29 -6.52
C TYR A 213 18.63 17.66 -8.01
N ILE A 214 18.10 16.79 -8.90
CA ILE A 214 18.11 17.05 -10.34
C ILE A 214 17.22 18.25 -10.69
N GLN A 215 16.05 18.39 -10.04
CA GLN A 215 15.18 19.55 -10.22
C GLN A 215 15.87 20.86 -9.85
N HIS A 216 16.66 20.83 -8.78
CA HIS A 216 17.42 22.00 -8.33
C HIS A 216 18.50 22.41 -9.35
N SER A 217 19.13 21.45 -10.03
CA SER A 217 20.12 21.70 -11.07
C SER A 217 19.55 22.27 -12.38
N GLY A 218 18.22 22.44 -12.47
CA GLY A 218 17.53 22.95 -13.67
C GLY A 218 17.33 21.92 -14.77
N ALA A 219 17.77 20.69 -14.58
CA ALA A 219 17.71 19.63 -15.57
C ALA A 219 16.35 18.89 -15.59
N TRP A 220 15.27 19.63 -15.76
CA TRP A 220 13.90 19.08 -15.80
C TRP A 220 13.69 17.93 -16.80
N ALA A 221 14.41 17.99 -17.92
CA ALA A 221 14.37 16.94 -18.94
C ALA A 221 14.86 15.58 -18.41
N LEU A 222 15.89 15.59 -17.53
CA LEU A 222 16.41 14.36 -16.92
C LEU A 222 15.44 13.77 -15.91
N VAL A 223 14.74 14.61 -15.14
CA VAL A 223 13.72 14.16 -14.16
C VAL A 223 12.67 13.28 -14.84
N LEU A 224 12.24 13.65 -16.03
CA LEU A 224 11.19 12.94 -16.78
C LEU A 224 11.71 11.76 -17.60
N LEU A 225 13.00 11.78 -17.96
CA LEU A 225 13.63 10.68 -18.68
C LEU A 225 13.89 9.46 -17.79
N ILE A 226 14.18 9.68 -16.50
CA ILE A 226 14.48 8.61 -15.54
C ILE A 226 13.32 7.62 -15.40
N PRO A 227 12.05 8.04 -15.17
CA PRO A 227 10.90 7.14 -15.14
C PRO A 227 10.71 6.36 -16.43
N PHE A 228 10.85 7.03 -17.56
CA PHE A 228 10.74 6.38 -18.87
C PHE A 228 11.78 5.26 -19.03
N MET A 229 13.03 5.53 -18.71
CA MET A 229 14.10 4.51 -18.75
C MET A 229 13.85 3.40 -17.71
N SER A 230 13.33 3.73 -16.55
CA SER A 230 12.96 2.77 -15.52
C SER A 230 11.86 1.81 -15.97
N THR A 231 10.79 2.32 -16.61
CA THR A 231 9.71 1.49 -17.15
C THR A 231 10.17 0.64 -18.31
N LEU A 232 11.06 1.16 -19.17
CA LEU A 232 11.67 0.39 -20.25
C LEU A 232 12.49 -0.78 -19.70
N MET A 233 13.29 -0.56 -18.66
CA MET A 233 14.05 -1.61 -17.98
C MET A 233 13.13 -2.67 -17.38
N ALA A 234 12.03 -2.27 -16.74
CA ALA A 234 11.02 -3.19 -16.21
C ALA A 234 10.40 -4.06 -17.31
N LEU A 235 10.09 -3.47 -18.47
CA LEU A 235 9.50 -4.17 -19.63
C LEU A 235 10.47 -5.20 -20.19
N ILE A 236 11.74 -4.85 -20.36
CA ILE A 236 12.80 -5.77 -20.83
C ILE A 236 12.96 -6.92 -19.82
N THR A 237 13.03 -6.61 -18.51
CA THR A 237 13.19 -7.61 -17.46
C THR A 237 12.03 -8.61 -17.47
N LEU A 238 10.79 -8.15 -17.55
CA LEU A 238 9.61 -9.03 -17.59
C LEU A 238 9.59 -9.88 -18.87
N TYR A 239 9.95 -9.31 -20.01
CA TYR A 239 10.03 -10.03 -21.28
C TYR A 239 11.08 -11.16 -21.23
N MET A 240 12.26 -10.90 -20.67
CA MET A 240 13.31 -11.92 -20.49
C MET A 240 12.87 -13.07 -19.57
N MET A 241 11.99 -12.80 -18.62
CA MET A 241 11.50 -13.79 -17.65
C MET A 241 10.20 -14.49 -18.06
N HIS A 242 9.61 -14.13 -19.20
CA HIS A 242 8.29 -14.61 -19.63
C HIS A 242 8.13 -16.14 -19.58
N TYR A 243 9.14 -16.88 -20.01
CA TYR A 243 9.10 -18.35 -20.04
C TYR A 243 9.26 -19.01 -18.66
N ASN A 244 9.81 -18.30 -17.68
CA ASN A 244 10.10 -18.83 -16.34
C ASN A 244 8.99 -18.50 -15.32
N LEU A 245 7.96 -17.76 -15.71
CA LEU A 245 6.84 -17.39 -14.86
C LEU A 245 5.87 -18.57 -14.70
N ILE A 246 6.00 -19.30 -13.59
CA ILE A 246 5.10 -20.39 -13.23
C ILE A 246 3.95 -19.80 -12.42
N TYR A 247 2.73 -19.99 -12.91
CA TYR A 247 1.52 -19.57 -12.23
C TYR A 247 0.63 -20.76 -11.93
N GLN A 248 0.22 -20.90 -10.67
CA GLN A 248 -0.90 -21.77 -10.29
C GLN A 248 -2.12 -20.88 -10.03
N PRO A 249 -3.28 -21.19 -10.65
CA PRO A 249 -4.48 -20.42 -10.42
C PRO A 249 -4.96 -20.62 -8.98
N GLU A 250 -5.03 -19.54 -8.19
CA GLU A 250 -5.72 -19.56 -6.91
C GLU A 250 -7.22 -19.61 -7.10
N LYS A 251 -7.88 -20.39 -6.26
CA LYS A 251 -9.33 -20.54 -6.26
C LYS A 251 -9.99 -19.24 -5.80
N CYS A 252 -10.79 -18.67 -6.69
CA CYS A 252 -11.90 -17.75 -6.48
C CYS A 252 -11.70 -16.54 -5.53
N CYS A 253 -11.95 -15.35 -6.06
CA CYS A 253 -12.05 -14.08 -5.34
C CYS A 253 -12.81 -14.20 -4.01
N SER A 254 -12.10 -14.23 -2.89
CA SER A 254 -12.62 -14.29 -1.54
C SER A 254 -13.66 -13.17 -1.25
N LEU A 255 -13.41 -11.96 -1.78
CA LEU A 255 -14.32 -10.83 -1.66
C LEU A 255 -15.69 -11.09 -2.29
N LEU A 256 -15.71 -11.67 -3.49
CA LEU A 256 -16.96 -11.99 -4.19
C LEU A 256 -17.76 -13.06 -3.45
N THR A 257 -17.09 -14.03 -2.84
CA THR A 257 -17.71 -15.07 -2.04
C THR A 257 -18.39 -14.49 -0.80
N THR A 258 -17.72 -13.65 -0.05
CA THR A 258 -18.29 -12.94 1.12
C THR A 258 -19.50 -12.10 0.72
N PHE A 259 -19.42 -11.38 -0.41
CA PHE A 259 -20.56 -10.61 -0.91
C PHE A 259 -21.73 -11.50 -1.33
N ARG A 260 -21.48 -12.65 -1.95
CA ARG A 260 -22.53 -13.62 -2.30
C ARG A 260 -23.23 -14.19 -1.07
N VAL A 261 -22.50 -14.47 0.03
CA VAL A 261 -23.09 -14.88 1.32
C VAL A 261 -24.05 -13.80 1.83
N PHE A 262 -23.63 -12.54 1.80
CA PHE A 262 -24.46 -11.41 2.20
C PHE A 262 -25.74 -11.29 1.37
N VAL A 263 -25.64 -11.37 0.04
CA VAL A 263 -26.81 -11.30 -0.86
C VAL A 263 -27.74 -12.49 -0.64
N ASN A 264 -27.19 -13.67 -0.40
CA ASN A 264 -27.99 -14.88 -0.12
C ASN A 264 -28.74 -14.74 1.22
N ALA A 265 -28.06 -14.30 2.29
CA ALA A 265 -28.68 -14.05 3.60
C ALA A 265 -29.86 -13.08 3.46
N ARG A 266 -29.67 -11.97 2.74
CA ARG A 266 -30.73 -10.97 2.51
C ARG A 266 -31.91 -11.57 1.72
N LYS A 267 -31.65 -12.32 0.66
CA LYS A 267 -32.72 -12.97 -0.14
C LYS A 267 -33.49 -13.97 0.69
N THR A 268 -32.83 -14.84 1.45
CA THR A 268 -33.46 -15.85 2.29
C THR A 268 -34.23 -15.19 3.44
N CYS A 269 -33.70 -14.17 4.07
CA CYS A 269 -34.38 -13.38 5.09
C CYS A 269 -35.67 -12.75 4.56
N CYS A 270 -35.64 -12.13 3.38
CA CYS A 270 -36.83 -11.53 2.76
C CYS A 270 -37.89 -12.59 2.39
N LEU A 271 -37.49 -13.82 2.00
CA LEU A 271 -38.39 -14.89 1.67
C LEU A 271 -39.00 -15.55 2.93
N GLN A 272 -38.25 -15.66 4.01
CA GLN A 272 -38.70 -16.29 5.27
C GLN A 272 -39.41 -15.32 6.23
N TYR A 273 -39.36 -14.01 6.01
CA TYR A 273 -40.15 -13.05 6.79
C TYR A 273 -41.66 -13.30 6.69
N CYS A 274 -42.08 -14.08 5.66
CA CYS A 274 -43.46 -14.57 5.50
C CYS A 274 -43.75 -15.87 6.27
N HIS A 275 -42.77 -16.57 6.82
CA HIS A 275 -42.92 -17.84 7.54
C HIS A 275 -42.11 -17.87 8.85
N LEU A 276 -42.76 -17.48 9.91
CA LEU A 276 -42.52 -17.76 11.35
C LEU A 276 -41.13 -17.99 11.91
N GLY A 277 -40.93 -17.25 12.97
CA GLY A 277 -40.25 -17.44 14.22
C GLY A 277 -39.67 -18.80 14.57
N GLY A 278 -38.37 -18.80 14.78
CA GLY A 278 -37.65 -19.90 15.42
C GLY A 278 -36.17 -19.61 15.46
N GLY A 279 -35.64 -19.16 16.61
CA GLY A 279 -34.26 -19.41 17.03
C GLY A 279 -33.08 -18.82 16.23
N VAL A 280 -33.30 -17.98 15.24
CA VAL A 280 -32.22 -17.39 14.44
C VAL A 280 -31.68 -16.16 15.16
N THR A 281 -30.48 -16.26 15.72
CA THR A 281 -29.85 -15.21 16.52
C THR A 281 -29.31 -14.03 15.69
N SER A 282 -29.04 -14.26 14.40
CA SER A 282 -28.52 -13.23 13.49
C SER A 282 -29.14 -13.36 12.11
N TRP A 283 -29.42 -12.24 11.44
CA TRP A 283 -29.94 -12.22 10.07
C TRP A 283 -29.02 -12.94 9.04
N LEU A 284 -27.70 -12.99 9.28
CA LEU A 284 -26.74 -13.73 8.46
C LEU A 284 -26.90 -15.24 8.57
N ASP A 285 -27.51 -15.76 9.65
CA ASP A 285 -27.76 -17.19 9.81
C ASP A 285 -28.71 -17.76 8.75
N HIS A 286 -29.52 -16.92 8.12
CA HIS A 286 -30.35 -17.31 6.98
C HIS A 286 -29.55 -17.74 5.74
N ALA A 287 -28.25 -17.44 5.66
CA ALA A 287 -27.36 -17.95 4.60
C ALA A 287 -26.89 -19.40 4.85
N LYS A 288 -27.04 -19.95 6.07
CA LYS A 288 -26.64 -21.30 6.43
C LYS A 288 -27.55 -22.34 5.76
N GLU A 289 -26.96 -23.44 5.29
CA GLU A 289 -27.74 -24.57 4.71
C GLU A 289 -28.82 -25.07 5.66
N LYS A 290 -28.55 -25.14 6.96
CA LYS A 290 -29.50 -25.53 8.02
C LYS A 290 -30.77 -24.66 8.07
N ASN A 291 -30.67 -23.41 7.62
CA ASN A 291 -31.73 -22.40 7.66
C ASN A 291 -32.27 -22.06 6.25
N GLY A 292 -32.07 -22.94 5.27
CA GLY A 292 -32.54 -22.74 3.89
C GLY A 292 -31.62 -21.91 3.00
N GLY A 293 -30.43 -21.54 3.48
CA GLY A 293 -29.38 -20.88 2.68
C GLY A 293 -28.57 -21.89 1.85
N ARG A 294 -27.50 -21.37 1.20
CA ARG A 294 -26.66 -22.16 0.27
C ARG A 294 -25.21 -22.32 0.73
N TYR A 295 -24.87 -21.86 1.93
CA TYR A 295 -23.49 -21.79 2.38
C TYR A 295 -23.24 -22.58 3.65
N SER A 296 -22.00 -23.11 3.78
CA SER A 296 -21.57 -23.83 4.96
C SER A 296 -21.59 -22.93 6.21
N GLU A 297 -21.81 -23.55 7.36
CA GLU A 297 -21.86 -22.86 8.65
C GLU A 297 -20.57 -22.08 8.94
N LEU A 298 -19.40 -22.67 8.65
CA LEU A 298 -18.09 -22.05 8.83
C LEU A 298 -17.97 -20.74 8.03
N LEU A 299 -18.35 -20.75 6.76
CA LEU A 299 -18.24 -19.57 5.90
C LEU A 299 -19.16 -18.43 6.36
N VAL A 300 -20.33 -18.77 6.88
CA VAL A 300 -21.27 -17.77 7.43
C VAL A 300 -20.74 -17.19 8.74
N GLU A 301 -20.15 -18.01 9.63
CA GLU A 301 -19.53 -17.51 10.86
C GLU A 301 -18.31 -16.63 10.58
N ASP A 302 -17.46 -17.01 9.62
CA ASP A 302 -16.34 -16.18 9.16
C ASP A 302 -16.84 -14.84 8.58
N THR A 303 -17.96 -14.87 7.84
CA THR A 303 -18.59 -13.66 7.31
C THR A 303 -19.13 -12.77 8.44
N LYS A 304 -19.69 -13.34 9.51
CA LYS A 304 -20.11 -12.57 10.71
C LYS A 304 -18.92 -11.90 11.38
N PHE A 305 -17.80 -12.62 11.52
CA PHE A 305 -16.56 -12.06 12.05
C PHE A 305 -16.13 -10.85 11.24
N PHE A 306 -16.17 -10.92 9.91
CA PHE A 306 -15.87 -9.81 9.01
C PHE A 306 -16.77 -8.58 9.26
N PHE A 307 -18.09 -8.80 9.45
CA PHE A 307 -19.02 -7.70 9.75
C PHE A 307 -18.74 -7.03 11.10
N ASN A 308 -18.26 -7.77 12.09
CA ASN A 308 -17.85 -7.20 13.36
C ASN A 308 -16.63 -6.28 13.20
N LEU A 309 -15.76 -6.53 12.20
CA LEU A 309 -14.65 -5.64 11.88
C LEU A 309 -15.06 -4.39 11.10
N LEU A 310 -16.30 -4.31 10.59
CA LEU A 310 -16.76 -3.17 9.79
C LEU A 310 -16.64 -1.85 10.55
N GLN A 311 -16.90 -1.85 11.84
CA GLN A 311 -16.74 -0.67 12.68
C GLN A 311 -15.28 -0.18 12.71
N LEU A 312 -14.32 -1.09 12.80
CA LEU A 312 -12.89 -0.78 12.70
C LEU A 312 -12.55 -0.16 11.33
N PHE A 313 -13.12 -0.69 10.25
CA PHE A 313 -12.92 -0.18 8.90
C PHE A 313 -13.48 1.24 8.71
N ILE A 314 -14.60 1.59 9.33
CA ILE A 314 -15.16 2.95 9.28
C ILE A 314 -14.19 3.95 9.92
N PHE A 315 -13.66 3.65 11.10
CA PHE A 315 -12.67 4.52 11.76
C PHE A 315 -11.37 4.60 10.97
N HIS A 316 -10.95 3.50 10.34
CA HIS A 316 -9.79 3.50 9.46
C HIS A 316 -10.01 4.34 8.19
N LEU A 317 -11.20 4.31 7.60
CA LEU A 317 -11.58 5.17 6.47
C LEU A 317 -11.47 6.65 6.83
N LEU A 318 -12.02 7.05 7.99
CA LEU A 318 -11.94 8.44 8.46
C LEU A 318 -10.48 8.86 8.72
N TYR A 319 -9.70 8.01 9.36
CA TYR A 319 -8.27 8.24 9.57
C TYR A 319 -7.53 8.44 8.23
N LYS A 320 -7.68 7.52 7.30
CA LYS A 320 -7.03 7.61 5.98
C LYS A 320 -7.52 8.83 5.19
N THR A 321 -8.79 9.19 5.27
CA THR A 321 -9.33 10.41 4.63
C THR A 321 -8.61 11.67 5.11
N CYS A 322 -8.35 11.79 6.41
CA CYS A 322 -7.61 12.92 6.97
C CYS A 322 -6.13 12.89 6.59
N ILE A 323 -5.48 11.73 6.77
CA ILE A 323 -4.03 11.59 6.52
C ILE A 323 -3.66 11.86 5.07
N MET A 324 -4.44 11.41 4.11
CA MET A 324 -4.13 11.57 2.68
C MET A 324 -4.13 13.03 2.21
N GLN A 325 -4.79 13.93 2.93
CA GLN A 325 -4.81 15.36 2.60
C GLN A 325 -3.61 16.14 3.18
N ILE A 326 -3.04 15.64 4.28
CA ILE A 326 -1.96 16.32 5.02
C ILE A 326 -0.74 16.62 4.14
N PRO A 327 -0.22 15.68 3.32
CA PRO A 327 0.95 15.95 2.49
C PRO A 327 0.77 17.13 1.52
N SER A 328 -0.43 17.33 0.98
CA SER A 328 -0.72 18.46 0.08
C SER A 328 -0.66 19.81 0.80
N GLY A 329 -1.22 19.89 2.01
CA GLY A 329 -1.13 21.08 2.86
C GLY A 329 0.29 21.37 3.32
N TYR A 330 1.02 20.34 3.74
CA TYR A 330 2.41 20.44 4.17
C TYR A 330 3.34 20.86 3.03
N TYR A 331 3.10 20.34 1.82
CA TYR A 331 3.82 20.76 0.63
C TYR A 331 3.68 22.28 0.40
N LEU A 332 2.45 22.82 0.45
CA LEU A 332 2.21 24.25 0.27
C LEU A 332 2.89 25.09 1.36
N GLN A 333 2.79 24.69 2.61
CA GLN A 333 3.43 25.36 3.73
C GLN A 333 4.95 25.37 3.59
N THR A 334 5.55 24.22 3.24
CA THR A 334 6.99 24.08 3.04
C THR A 334 7.49 24.92 1.86
N MET A 335 6.75 24.92 0.74
CA MET A 335 7.10 25.70 -0.45
C MET A 335 7.12 27.22 -0.17
N ASN A 336 6.32 27.69 0.78
CA ASN A 336 6.25 29.09 1.18
C ASN A 336 7.10 29.45 2.41
N SER A 337 7.96 28.55 2.85
CA SER A 337 8.94 28.75 3.92
C SER A 337 10.36 28.93 3.36
N ASN A 338 11.28 29.43 4.17
CA ASN A 338 12.67 29.59 3.75
C ASN A 338 13.38 28.24 3.67
N LEU A 339 13.66 27.80 2.45
CA LEU A 339 14.32 26.53 2.13
C LEU A 339 15.84 26.66 2.02
N ASN A 340 16.42 27.81 2.36
CA ASN A 340 17.86 28.03 2.26
C ASN A 340 18.62 27.21 3.30
N LEU A 341 19.50 26.33 2.84
CA LEU A 341 20.43 25.55 3.65
C LEU A 341 21.88 25.94 3.28
N ARG A 342 22.49 26.85 4.05
CA ARG A 342 23.89 27.27 3.86
C ARG A 342 24.23 27.71 2.42
N GLY A 343 23.30 28.41 1.75
CA GLY A 343 23.53 28.95 0.40
C GLY A 343 23.02 28.07 -0.73
N SER A 344 22.54 26.85 -0.46
CA SER A 344 21.79 26.01 -1.40
C SER A 344 20.32 25.92 -1.00
N LEU A 345 19.44 25.86 -2.00
CA LEU A 345 18.00 25.67 -1.77
C LEU A 345 17.68 24.19 -1.55
N LEU A 346 17.02 23.89 -0.44
CA LEU A 346 16.52 22.56 -0.17
C LEU A 346 15.27 22.30 -1.01
N PRO A 347 15.20 21.22 -1.79
CA PRO A 347 13.98 20.86 -2.49
C PRO A 347 12.84 20.49 -1.54
N VAL A 348 11.60 20.91 -1.85
CA VAL A 348 10.43 20.69 -0.99
C VAL A 348 10.19 19.19 -0.71
N SER A 349 10.44 18.34 -1.69
CA SER A 349 10.24 16.89 -1.60
C SER A 349 11.17 16.19 -0.60
N VAL A 350 12.31 16.81 -0.22
CA VAL A 350 13.18 16.29 0.85
C VAL A 350 12.43 16.18 2.19
N MET A 351 11.46 17.07 2.43
CA MET A 351 10.65 17.00 3.66
C MET A 351 9.81 15.72 3.73
N ASN A 352 9.43 15.11 2.60
CA ASN A 352 8.76 13.81 2.60
C ASN A 352 9.67 12.69 3.11
N VAL A 353 11.00 12.80 2.92
CA VAL A 353 11.96 11.84 3.49
C VAL A 353 11.91 11.88 5.01
N VAL A 354 11.71 13.06 5.60
CA VAL A 354 11.60 13.23 7.06
C VAL A 354 10.40 12.44 7.61
N SER A 355 9.28 12.38 6.88
CA SER A 355 8.12 11.57 7.28
C SER A 355 8.34 10.06 7.13
N ILE A 356 9.21 9.64 6.22
CA ILE A 356 9.55 8.22 6.01
C ILE A 356 10.58 7.73 7.05
N LEU A 357 11.43 8.59 7.59
CA LEU A 357 12.48 8.22 8.55
C LEU A 357 11.96 7.41 9.75
N PRO A 358 10.89 7.80 10.45
CA PRO A 358 10.35 6.99 11.54
C PRO A 358 10.02 5.56 11.12
N LEU A 359 9.45 5.40 9.93
CA LEU A 359 9.12 4.11 9.36
C LEU A 359 10.38 3.28 9.08
N LEU A 360 11.39 3.87 8.44
CA LEU A 360 12.67 3.19 8.14
C LEU A 360 13.41 2.74 9.40
N ILE A 361 13.37 3.54 10.47
CA ILE A 361 14.05 3.24 11.73
C ILE A 361 13.27 2.20 12.53
N LEU A 362 11.95 2.36 12.66
CA LEU A 362 11.12 1.52 13.52
C LEU A 362 10.67 0.21 12.87
N ALA A 363 10.57 0.15 11.54
CA ALA A 363 10.08 -1.03 10.84
C ALA A 363 10.85 -2.33 11.17
N PRO A 364 12.20 -2.39 11.20
CA PRO A 364 12.91 -3.60 11.57
C PRO A 364 12.65 -4.01 13.03
N PHE A 365 12.40 -3.04 13.90
CA PHE A 365 12.09 -3.31 15.31
C PHE A 365 10.64 -3.78 15.51
N MET A 366 9.70 -3.41 14.64
CA MET A 366 8.30 -3.83 14.74
C MET A 366 8.13 -5.36 14.63
N GLY A 367 8.94 -6.03 13.80
CA GLY A 367 9.01 -7.49 13.76
C GLY A 367 9.45 -8.10 15.10
N TYR A 368 10.44 -7.49 15.73
CA TYR A 368 10.92 -7.88 17.06
C TYR A 368 9.88 -7.55 18.15
N PHE A 369 9.28 -6.37 18.12
CA PHE A 369 8.21 -5.97 19.03
C PHE A 369 6.99 -6.88 18.90
N SER A 370 6.58 -7.26 17.71
CA SER A 370 5.45 -8.18 17.50
C SER A 370 5.74 -9.58 18.05
N THR A 371 6.98 -10.05 18.03
CA THR A 371 7.36 -11.36 18.59
C THR A 371 7.59 -11.31 20.11
N CYS A 372 8.14 -10.23 20.64
CA CYS A 372 8.40 -10.07 22.08
C CYS A 372 7.15 -9.68 22.87
N LEU A 373 6.21 -8.94 22.29
CA LEU A 373 5.00 -8.45 22.92
C LEU A 373 3.78 -9.37 22.75
N LEU A 374 3.90 -10.46 21.97
CA LEU A 374 2.83 -11.44 21.73
C LEU A 374 2.83 -12.71 22.63
N PRO A 375 3.48 -12.81 23.78
CA PRO A 375 3.42 -14.04 24.58
C PRO A 375 2.20 -14.15 25.49
N SER A 376 1.24 -13.25 25.46
CA SER A 376 0.11 -13.32 26.39
C SER A 376 -1.27 -13.18 25.72
N LYS A 377 -2.22 -14.05 26.09
CA LYS A 377 -3.63 -14.12 25.63
C LYS A 377 -4.48 -12.83 25.84
N ARG A 378 -3.87 -11.67 26.12
CA ARG A 378 -4.55 -10.40 26.45
C ARG A 378 -4.42 -9.29 25.41
N ASP A 379 -3.90 -9.55 24.22
CA ASP A 379 -3.23 -8.52 23.41
C ASP A 379 -4.09 -7.68 22.44
N GLY A 380 -5.41 -7.82 22.43
CA GLY A 380 -6.31 -6.90 21.72
C GLY A 380 -6.22 -5.45 22.21
N SER A 381 -5.89 -5.25 23.49
CA SER A 381 -5.73 -3.93 24.11
C SER A 381 -4.48 -3.18 23.57
N PHE A 382 -3.38 -3.89 23.34
CA PHE A 382 -2.15 -3.30 22.82
C PHE A 382 -2.30 -2.80 21.37
N LEU A 383 -2.94 -3.59 20.50
CA LEU A 383 -3.20 -3.20 19.12
C LEU A 383 -4.10 -1.95 19.03
N SER A 384 -5.17 -1.93 19.84
CA SER A 384 -6.03 -0.76 19.96
C SER A 384 -5.26 0.46 20.46
N ALA A 385 -4.35 0.29 21.43
CA ALA A 385 -3.51 1.37 21.94
C ALA A 385 -2.53 1.89 20.87
N CYS A 386 -1.94 1.02 20.04
CA CYS A 386 -1.09 1.43 18.90
C CYS A 386 -1.86 2.25 17.86
N ILE A 387 -3.06 1.79 17.48
CA ILE A 387 -3.92 2.53 16.55
C ILE A 387 -4.32 3.88 17.14
N LEU A 388 -4.69 3.91 18.43
CA LEU A 388 -5.06 5.13 19.13
C LEU A 388 -3.90 6.12 19.22
N ALA A 389 -2.71 5.65 19.60
CA ALA A 389 -1.49 6.47 19.67
C ALA A 389 -1.09 7.02 18.28
N GLY A 390 -1.23 6.22 17.23
CA GLY A 390 -0.98 6.66 15.86
C GLY A 390 -1.98 7.74 15.41
N ASN A 391 -3.27 7.54 15.65
CA ASN A 391 -4.29 8.56 15.37
C ASN A 391 -4.05 9.86 16.16
N LEU A 392 -3.65 9.76 17.43
CA LEU A 392 -3.31 10.91 18.26
C LEU A 392 -2.07 11.64 17.74
N SER A 393 -1.03 10.91 17.32
CA SER A 393 0.16 11.47 16.70
C SER A 393 -0.18 12.22 15.40
N ALA A 394 -1.09 11.68 14.58
CA ALA A 394 -1.58 12.36 13.38
C ALA A 394 -2.31 13.67 13.72
N ALA A 395 -3.22 13.64 14.70
CA ALA A 395 -3.92 14.83 15.16
C ALA A 395 -2.96 15.90 15.68
N LEU A 396 -1.96 15.49 16.48
CA LEU A 396 -0.93 16.39 17.00
C LEU A 396 -0.06 16.97 15.87
N SER A 397 0.30 16.15 14.88
CA SER A 397 1.04 16.61 13.69
C SER A 397 0.34 17.75 12.98
N VAL A 398 -0.94 17.59 12.69
CA VAL A 398 -1.74 18.61 11.99
C VAL A 398 -1.98 19.86 12.85
N LEU A 399 -2.17 19.67 14.15
CA LEU A 399 -2.34 20.76 15.10
C LEU A 399 -1.07 21.62 15.17
N VAL A 400 0.11 20.99 15.25
CA VAL A 400 1.41 21.65 15.20
C VAL A 400 1.60 22.39 13.87
N ALA A 401 1.16 21.81 12.75
CA ALA A 401 1.19 22.46 11.44
C ALA A 401 0.35 23.75 11.40
N GLY A 402 -0.83 23.74 12.02
CA GLY A 402 -1.67 24.92 12.14
C GLY A 402 -0.99 26.05 12.92
N PHE A 403 -0.36 25.72 14.05
CA PHE A 403 0.40 26.71 14.84
C PHE A 403 1.63 27.24 14.09
N PHE A 404 2.36 26.36 13.39
CA PHE A 404 3.49 26.80 12.58
C PHE A 404 3.05 27.66 11.39
N GLU A 405 1.85 27.47 10.85
CA GLU A 405 1.33 28.34 9.80
C GLU A 405 1.03 29.75 10.33
N ILE A 406 0.43 29.87 11.51
CA ILE A 406 0.26 31.16 12.17
C ILE A 406 1.62 31.81 12.42
N TYR A 407 2.58 31.06 12.97
CA TYR A 407 3.92 31.54 13.25
C TYR A 407 4.66 31.97 11.98
N ARG A 408 4.53 31.23 10.87
CA ARG A 408 5.11 31.54 9.56
C ARG A 408 4.67 32.92 9.04
N LYS A 409 3.43 33.31 9.25
CA LYS A 409 2.88 34.59 8.81
C LYS A 409 3.47 35.80 9.53
N HIS A 410 4.05 35.62 10.72
CA HIS A 410 4.70 36.68 11.48
C HIS A 410 6.14 37.00 11.00
N PHE A 411 6.73 36.13 10.19
CA PHE A 411 8.06 36.34 9.65
C PHE A 411 8.04 37.28 8.45
N PRO A 412 9.11 38.10 8.24
CA PRO A 412 9.23 38.95 7.07
C PRO A 412 9.30 38.12 5.79
N LEU A 413 8.84 38.70 4.68
CA LEU A 413 8.89 38.10 3.36
C LEU A 413 10.27 38.27 2.73
N VAL A 414 10.79 37.23 2.11
CA VAL A 414 12.06 37.17 1.40
C VAL A 414 11.81 36.64 -0.01
N GLU A 415 12.50 37.17 -0.99
CA GLU A 415 12.47 36.64 -2.35
C GLU A 415 13.36 35.39 -2.47
N GLN A 416 12.81 34.30 -2.98
CA GLN A 416 13.53 33.06 -3.19
C GLN A 416 13.33 32.59 -4.64
N PRO A 417 14.40 32.21 -5.36
CA PRO A 417 14.27 31.65 -6.70
C PRO A 417 13.70 30.24 -6.60
N LEU A 418 12.45 30.06 -7.04
CA LEU A 418 11.80 28.74 -7.12
C LEU A 418 11.47 28.44 -8.58
N SER A 419 12.02 27.35 -9.12
CA SER A 419 11.78 26.92 -10.51
C SER A 419 12.01 28.04 -11.57
N GLY A 420 13.05 28.87 -11.38
CA GLY A 420 13.39 29.95 -12.32
C GLY A 420 12.54 31.22 -12.19
N LYS A 421 11.65 31.29 -11.20
CA LYS A 421 10.87 32.50 -10.87
C LYS A 421 11.18 32.95 -9.45
N ALA A 422 11.32 34.26 -9.24
CA ALA A 422 11.39 34.83 -7.90
C ALA A 422 10.01 34.77 -7.25
N VAL A 423 9.90 34.02 -6.17
CA VAL A 423 8.68 33.88 -5.37
C VAL A 423 8.92 34.48 -4.00
N THR A 424 7.98 35.29 -3.53
CA THR A 424 8.03 35.85 -2.16
C THR A 424 7.58 34.79 -1.17
N VAL A 425 8.49 34.36 -0.30
CA VAL A 425 8.25 33.34 0.75
C VAL A 425 8.51 33.93 2.14
N SER A 426 8.02 33.27 3.17
CA SER A 426 8.34 33.64 4.55
C SER A 426 9.79 33.31 4.88
N SER A 427 10.47 34.17 5.67
CA SER A 427 11.83 33.91 6.14
C SER A 427 11.90 32.81 7.22
N MET A 428 10.78 32.21 7.65
CA MET A 428 10.76 31.12 8.62
C MET A 428 11.56 29.92 8.11
N PRO A 429 12.58 29.43 8.85
CA PRO A 429 13.38 28.28 8.44
C PRO A 429 12.55 27.00 8.32
N TRP A 430 12.83 26.20 7.31
CA TRP A 430 12.21 24.88 7.08
C TRP A 430 12.34 23.91 8.27
N SER A 431 13.37 24.07 9.11
CA SER A 431 13.64 23.20 10.26
C SER A 431 12.49 23.17 11.28
N HIS A 432 11.69 24.23 11.40
CA HIS A 432 10.51 24.26 12.26
C HIS A 432 9.45 23.26 11.81
N LEU A 433 9.35 23.02 10.50
CA LEU A 433 8.37 22.09 9.93
C LEU A 433 8.73 20.60 10.15
N VAL A 434 9.99 20.29 10.49
CA VAL A 434 10.47 18.91 10.69
C VAL A 434 9.61 18.16 11.70
N LEU A 435 9.20 18.82 12.80
CA LEU A 435 8.41 18.18 13.85
C LEU A 435 7.08 17.61 13.34
N GLN A 436 6.36 18.37 12.52
CA GLN A 436 5.07 17.91 11.97
C GLN A 436 5.24 16.71 11.02
N TYR A 437 6.30 16.68 10.21
CA TYR A 437 6.60 15.55 9.32
C TYR A 437 7.00 14.29 10.12
N VAL A 438 7.81 14.44 11.18
CA VAL A 438 8.17 13.32 12.06
C VAL A 438 6.94 12.74 12.74
N LEU A 439 6.06 13.58 13.30
CA LEU A 439 4.82 13.13 13.95
C LEU A 439 3.89 12.41 12.97
N LEU A 440 3.82 12.87 11.72
CA LEU A 440 3.07 12.20 10.66
C LEU A 440 3.66 10.81 10.36
N GLY A 441 4.98 10.71 10.25
CA GLY A 441 5.67 9.43 10.04
C GLY A 441 5.49 8.45 11.19
N VAL A 442 5.52 8.93 12.44
CA VAL A 442 5.22 8.13 13.64
C VAL A 442 3.77 7.61 13.59
N ALA A 443 2.81 8.45 13.19
CA ALA A 443 1.42 8.05 13.07
C ALA A 443 1.25 6.85 12.11
N GLU A 444 1.82 6.94 10.93
CA GLU A 444 1.77 5.86 9.94
C GLU A 444 2.51 4.60 10.40
N THR A 445 3.66 4.77 11.06
CA THR A 445 4.46 3.65 11.59
C THR A 445 3.73 2.88 12.70
N LEU A 446 2.84 3.51 13.45
CA LEU A 446 2.05 2.84 14.50
C LEU A 446 0.79 2.19 13.95
N VAL A 447 0.06 2.87 13.05
CA VAL A 447 -1.24 2.39 12.55
C VAL A 447 -1.09 1.21 11.58
N ASN A 448 -0.19 1.34 10.60
CA ASN A 448 -0.11 0.35 9.52
C ASN A 448 0.31 -1.05 10.01
N PRO A 449 1.35 -1.23 10.86
CA PRO A 449 1.68 -2.54 11.41
C PRO A 449 0.59 -3.12 12.31
N ALA A 450 -0.17 -2.28 13.02
CA ALA A 450 -1.27 -2.76 13.84
C ALA A 450 -2.32 -3.51 13.01
N PHE A 451 -2.65 -3.01 11.81
CA PHE A 451 -3.53 -3.72 10.87
C PHE A 451 -2.92 -5.02 10.35
N SER A 452 -1.59 -5.07 10.13
CA SER A 452 -0.92 -6.31 9.73
C SER A 452 -0.94 -7.38 10.81
N VAL A 453 -0.92 -6.97 12.08
CA VAL A 453 -1.10 -7.90 13.19
C VAL A 453 -2.56 -8.36 13.29
N ILE A 454 -3.55 -7.47 13.13
CA ILE A 454 -4.98 -7.84 13.09
C ILE A 454 -5.23 -8.89 12.01
N TYR A 455 -4.62 -8.77 10.83
CA TYR A 455 -4.71 -9.74 9.76
C TYR A 455 -4.39 -11.18 10.19
N ARG A 456 -3.43 -11.38 11.11
CA ARG A 456 -3.05 -12.71 11.61
C ARG A 456 -4.18 -13.39 12.39
N PHE A 457 -5.06 -12.61 13.01
CA PHE A 457 -6.22 -13.10 13.75
C PHE A 457 -7.44 -13.35 12.87
N VAL A 458 -7.42 -12.88 11.63
CA VAL A 458 -8.52 -13.08 10.67
C VAL A 458 -8.52 -14.52 10.18
N PRO A 459 -9.68 -15.23 10.14
CA PRO A 459 -9.80 -16.57 9.59
C PRO A 459 -9.27 -16.68 8.16
N SER A 460 -8.58 -17.79 7.85
CA SER A 460 -7.91 -17.98 6.55
C SER A 460 -8.83 -17.85 5.34
N THR A 461 -10.10 -18.22 5.49
CA THR A 461 -11.13 -18.15 4.44
C THR A 461 -11.45 -16.72 3.98
N ILE A 462 -11.36 -15.73 4.89
CA ILE A 462 -11.73 -14.33 4.63
C ILE A 462 -10.53 -13.37 4.68
N ARG A 463 -9.30 -13.88 4.82
CA ARG A 463 -8.08 -13.04 4.83
C ARG A 463 -7.95 -12.19 3.56
N GLY A 464 -8.16 -12.80 2.39
CA GLY A 464 -8.15 -12.07 1.13
C GLY A 464 -9.23 -10.98 1.06
N THR A 465 -10.42 -11.24 1.62
CA THR A 465 -11.48 -10.22 1.74
C THR A 465 -11.04 -9.05 2.60
N PHE A 466 -10.44 -9.33 3.75
CA PHE A 466 -9.92 -8.31 4.68
C PHE A 466 -8.91 -7.39 4.01
N MET A 467 -7.94 -7.96 3.28
CA MET A 467 -6.92 -7.19 2.57
C MET A 467 -7.49 -6.34 1.45
N ASN A 468 -8.36 -6.93 0.63
CA ASN A 468 -9.04 -6.19 -0.43
C ASN A 468 -9.89 -5.04 0.13
N CYS A 469 -10.54 -5.23 1.31
CA CYS A 469 -11.27 -4.16 1.98
C CYS A 469 -10.36 -3.04 2.47
N LEU A 470 -9.20 -3.34 3.07
CA LEU A 470 -8.24 -2.30 3.47
C LEU A 470 -7.74 -1.51 2.27
N THR A 471 -7.46 -2.19 1.16
CA THR A 471 -7.06 -1.53 -0.09
C THR A 471 -8.19 -0.65 -0.63
N LEU A 472 -9.43 -1.15 -0.68
CA LEU A 472 -10.59 -0.36 -1.09
C LEU A 472 -10.80 0.87 -0.19
N ILE A 473 -10.68 0.72 1.12
CA ILE A 473 -10.79 1.81 2.10
C ILE A 473 -9.74 2.89 1.82
N SER A 474 -8.49 2.50 1.58
CA SER A 474 -7.42 3.46 1.27
C SER A 474 -7.68 4.21 -0.04
N GLY A 475 -8.15 3.51 -1.08
CA GLY A 475 -8.53 4.14 -2.34
C GLY A 475 -9.73 5.08 -2.20
N PHE A 476 -10.79 4.65 -1.52
CA PHE A 476 -11.96 5.51 -1.26
C PHE A 476 -11.61 6.70 -0.36
N ALA A 477 -10.72 6.55 0.60
CA ALA A 477 -10.26 7.63 1.46
C ALA A 477 -9.63 8.78 0.65
N CYS A 478 -8.88 8.48 -0.41
CA CYS A 478 -8.33 9.50 -1.30
C CYS A 478 -9.43 10.31 -2.01
N PHE A 479 -10.47 9.63 -2.53
CA PHE A 479 -11.60 10.31 -3.17
C PHE A 479 -12.45 11.09 -2.16
N MET A 480 -12.68 10.54 -0.97
CA MET A 480 -13.35 11.27 0.11
C MET A 480 -12.55 12.50 0.54
N GLY A 481 -11.20 12.38 0.58
CA GLY A 481 -10.30 13.49 0.83
C GLY A 481 -10.37 14.55 -0.27
N ALA A 482 -10.39 14.14 -1.53
CA ALA A 482 -10.56 15.07 -2.65
C ALA A 482 -11.90 15.83 -2.58
N LEU A 483 -13.00 15.11 -2.27
CA LEU A 483 -14.31 15.70 -2.07
C LEU A 483 -14.33 16.67 -0.88
N LEU A 484 -13.71 16.30 0.24
CA LEU A 484 -13.62 17.14 1.43
C LEU A 484 -12.84 18.43 1.14
N LEU A 485 -11.75 18.33 0.39
CA LEU A 485 -10.95 19.50 -0.01
C LEU A 485 -11.75 20.44 -0.93
N GLU A 486 -12.51 19.89 -1.88
CA GLU A 486 -13.40 20.68 -2.74
C GLU A 486 -14.48 21.38 -1.92
N LEU A 487 -15.14 20.69 -0.99
CA LEU A 487 -16.13 21.27 -0.10
C LEU A 487 -15.55 22.38 0.77
N VAL A 488 -14.36 22.16 1.36
CA VAL A 488 -13.67 23.18 2.16
C VAL A 488 -13.34 24.39 1.30
N TYR A 489 -12.88 24.19 0.06
CA TYR A 489 -12.57 25.28 -0.87
C TYR A 489 -13.83 26.10 -1.21
N LEU A 490 -14.96 25.42 -1.48
CA LEU A 490 -16.23 26.08 -1.80
C LEU A 490 -16.80 26.85 -0.60
N ILE A 491 -16.83 26.24 0.59
CA ILE A 491 -17.38 26.87 1.81
C ILE A 491 -16.54 28.07 2.25
N SER A 492 -15.22 27.98 2.11
CA SER A 492 -14.29 29.05 2.51
C SER A 492 -14.02 30.08 1.42
N GLU A 493 -14.70 29.99 0.25
CA GLU A 493 -14.44 30.83 -0.93
C GLU A 493 -12.95 30.81 -1.35
N GLY A 494 -12.27 29.68 -1.13
CA GLY A 494 -10.86 29.49 -1.41
C GLY A 494 -9.89 30.06 -0.35
N ASN A 495 -10.38 30.58 0.75
CA ASN A 495 -9.54 31.22 1.78
C ASN A 495 -8.75 30.18 2.62
N TRP A 496 -9.31 29.00 2.89
CA TRP A 496 -8.63 27.98 3.70
C TRP A 496 -7.62 27.14 2.91
N PHE A 497 -7.70 27.15 1.58
CA PHE A 497 -6.71 26.52 0.72
C PHE A 497 -6.31 27.48 -0.43
N PRO A 498 -5.57 28.57 -0.12
CA PRO A 498 -5.37 29.69 -1.03
C PRO A 498 -4.34 29.38 -2.13
N ASN A 499 -4.45 30.11 -3.24
CA ASN A 499 -3.42 30.07 -4.30
C ASN A 499 -2.15 30.82 -3.88
N THR A 500 -2.31 31.86 -3.05
CA THR A 500 -1.21 32.64 -2.45
C THR A 500 -1.30 32.52 -0.93
N LEU A 501 -0.39 31.78 -0.31
CA LEU A 501 -0.46 31.43 1.11
C LEU A 501 -0.48 32.65 2.04
N ASN A 502 0.23 33.70 1.69
CA ASN A 502 0.33 34.89 2.55
C ASN A 502 -0.99 35.68 2.67
N LYS A 503 -1.94 35.45 1.76
CA LYS A 503 -3.26 36.11 1.75
C LYS A 503 -4.42 35.25 2.27
N GLY A 504 -4.18 33.96 2.50
CA GLY A 504 -5.22 33.01 2.93
C GLY A 504 -4.99 32.48 4.35
N ASN A 505 -5.92 31.66 4.82
CA ASN A 505 -5.95 31.10 6.18
C ASN A 505 -5.82 29.57 6.14
N LEU A 506 -4.66 29.05 5.68
CA LEU A 506 -4.36 27.62 5.61
C LEU A 506 -4.36 26.98 7.01
N GLU A 507 -4.08 27.75 8.07
CA GLU A 507 -4.18 27.28 9.45
C GLU A 507 -5.57 26.76 9.81
N ASN A 508 -6.63 27.38 9.29
CA ASN A 508 -8.00 26.93 9.55
C ASN A 508 -8.26 25.54 8.93
N PHE A 509 -7.69 25.27 7.76
CA PHE A 509 -7.75 23.95 7.15
C PHE A 509 -7.04 22.90 8.04
N PHE A 510 -5.87 23.21 8.58
CA PHE A 510 -5.16 22.33 9.51
C PHE A 510 -5.95 22.11 10.80
N PHE A 511 -6.50 23.14 11.42
CA PHE A 511 -7.32 22.99 12.62
C PHE A 511 -8.61 22.20 12.37
N PHE A 512 -9.20 22.35 11.19
CA PHE A 512 -10.35 21.57 10.78
C PHE A 512 -9.98 20.08 10.65
N LEU A 513 -8.86 19.74 9.98
CA LEU A 513 -8.38 18.35 9.90
C LEU A 513 -8.00 17.79 11.28
N ALA A 514 -7.37 18.60 12.14
CA ALA A 514 -7.05 18.20 13.51
C ALA A 514 -8.33 17.86 14.32
N SER A 515 -9.39 18.67 14.15
CA SER A 515 -10.68 18.42 14.80
C SER A 515 -11.30 17.09 14.34
N LEU A 516 -11.28 16.83 13.03
CA LEU A 516 -11.79 15.56 12.47
C LEU A 516 -10.99 14.34 12.95
N THR A 517 -9.65 14.46 13.00
CA THR A 517 -8.80 13.38 13.51
C THR A 517 -9.00 13.16 15.02
N LEU A 518 -9.18 14.20 15.81
CA LEU A 518 -9.50 14.06 17.24
C LEU A 518 -10.88 13.43 17.47
N LEU A 519 -11.89 13.80 16.69
CA LEU A 519 -13.21 13.13 16.73
C LEU A 519 -13.08 11.64 16.37
N ASN A 520 -12.26 11.30 15.38
CA ASN A 520 -11.97 9.91 15.05
C ASN A 520 -11.28 9.16 16.21
N VAL A 521 -10.32 9.79 16.91
CA VAL A 521 -9.66 9.24 18.10
C VAL A 521 -10.69 8.92 19.18
N LEU A 522 -11.58 9.86 19.50
CA LEU A 522 -12.62 9.67 20.53
C LEU A 522 -13.61 8.57 20.15
N GLY A 523 -14.05 8.55 18.89
CA GLY A 523 -14.94 7.52 18.34
C GLY A 523 -14.31 6.13 18.40
N PHE A 524 -13.06 6.01 17.94
CA PHE A 524 -12.31 4.75 17.95
C PHE A 524 -12.07 4.26 19.39
N TRP A 525 -11.70 5.14 20.30
CA TRP A 525 -11.51 4.80 21.70
C TRP A 525 -12.78 4.23 22.34
N SER A 526 -13.92 4.91 22.14
CA SER A 526 -15.23 4.45 22.62
C SER A 526 -15.61 3.07 22.04
N ALA A 527 -15.37 2.86 20.74
CA ALA A 527 -15.63 1.59 20.06
C ALA A 527 -14.71 0.45 20.56
N SER A 528 -13.42 0.76 20.73
CA SER A 528 -12.44 -0.21 21.23
C SER A 528 -12.76 -0.68 22.66
N GLN A 529 -13.19 0.22 23.54
CA GLN A 529 -13.63 -0.13 24.89
C GLN A 529 -14.84 -1.08 24.90
N ARG A 530 -15.82 -0.82 24.03
CA ARG A 530 -16.98 -1.71 23.89
C ARG A 530 -16.59 -3.09 23.38
N TYR A 531 -15.64 -3.17 22.44
CA TYR A 531 -15.16 -4.43 21.88
C TYR A 531 -14.38 -5.26 22.93
N CYS A 532 -13.53 -4.63 23.74
CA CYS A 532 -12.84 -5.29 24.85
C CYS A 532 -13.82 -5.84 25.89
N ASN A 533 -14.84 -5.09 26.23
CA ASN A 533 -15.86 -5.51 27.21
C ASN A 533 -16.71 -6.68 26.69
N LEU A 534 -17.09 -6.69 25.40
CA LEU A 534 -17.83 -7.80 24.78
C LEU A 534 -17.02 -9.10 24.75
N ASN A 535 -15.72 -9.01 24.45
CA ASN A 535 -14.84 -10.18 24.46
C ASN A 535 -14.62 -10.73 25.88
N HIS A 536 -14.56 -9.89 26.90
CA HIS A 536 -14.55 -10.32 28.32
C HIS A 536 -15.84 -11.04 28.71
N PHE A 537 -16.99 -10.56 28.27
CA PHE A 537 -18.30 -11.17 28.57
C PHE A 537 -18.46 -12.54 27.86
N ASN A 538 -18.02 -12.66 26.62
CA ASN A 538 -18.05 -13.92 25.87
C ASN A 538 -17.05 -14.95 26.41
N ALA A 539 -15.87 -14.52 26.87
CA ALA A 539 -14.88 -15.40 27.49
C ALA A 539 -15.34 -15.95 28.84
N GLN A 540 -16.11 -15.20 29.63
CA GLN A 540 -16.72 -15.67 30.88
C GLN A 540 -17.86 -16.67 30.63
N ASN A 541 -18.67 -16.48 29.60
CA ASN A 541 -19.77 -17.39 29.27
C ASN A 541 -19.31 -18.70 28.61
N THR A 542 -18.14 -18.72 27.97
CA THR A 542 -17.56 -19.94 27.38
C THR A 542 -16.72 -20.75 28.35
N SER A 543 -16.37 -20.22 29.51
CA SER A 543 -15.64 -20.95 30.56
C SER A 543 -16.47 -22.07 31.23
N GLY A 544 -17.74 -22.19 30.92
CA GLY A 544 -18.67 -23.21 31.44
C GLY A 544 -18.93 -24.41 30.53
N SER A 545 -18.40 -24.44 29.30
CA SER A 545 -18.61 -25.57 28.38
C SER A 545 -17.28 -26.00 27.71
N ASN A 546 -16.90 -27.24 27.96
CA ASN A 546 -15.85 -28.09 27.40
C ASN A 546 -15.24 -27.64 26.02
N LEU A 547 -14.38 -26.64 26.03
CA LEU A 547 -13.68 -26.16 24.85
C LEU A 547 -12.17 -26.52 24.84
N GLU A 548 -11.74 -27.38 25.76
CA GLU A 548 -10.33 -27.77 25.89
C GLU A 548 -9.83 -28.76 24.84
N GLU A 549 -10.74 -29.42 24.10
CA GLU A 549 -10.36 -30.46 23.11
C GLU A 549 -10.19 -29.98 21.67
N THR A 550 -10.68 -28.79 21.30
CA THR A 550 -10.61 -28.28 19.92
C THR A 550 -9.47 -27.31 19.64
N LEU A 551 -8.89 -26.70 20.66
CA LEU A 551 -7.79 -25.75 20.53
C LEU A 551 -6.48 -26.33 19.92
N PRO A 552 -6.02 -27.55 20.26
CA PRO A 552 -4.77 -28.08 19.70
C PRO A 552 -4.85 -28.47 18.22
N LEU A 553 -6.05 -28.78 17.70
CA LEU A 553 -6.27 -29.11 16.28
C LEU A 553 -6.29 -27.85 15.40
N GLN A 554 -6.85 -26.76 15.91
CA GLN A 554 -6.89 -25.48 15.20
C GLN A 554 -5.50 -24.82 15.15
N GLU A 555 -4.70 -24.95 16.21
CA GLU A 555 -3.32 -24.48 16.25
C GLU A 555 -2.38 -25.29 15.32
N LYS A 556 -2.60 -26.59 15.17
CA LYS A 556 -1.86 -27.43 14.21
C LYS A 556 -2.26 -27.15 12.76
N SER A 557 -3.52 -26.89 12.45
CA SER A 557 -3.96 -26.50 11.11
C SER A 557 -3.49 -25.11 10.73
N LEU A 558 -3.45 -24.16 11.67
CA LEU A 558 -2.87 -22.82 11.50
C LEU A 558 -1.35 -22.87 11.17
N LYS A 559 -0.60 -23.77 11.79
CA LYS A 559 0.84 -23.95 11.48
C LYS A 559 1.10 -24.56 10.10
N PHE A 560 0.18 -25.33 9.54
CA PHE A 560 0.40 -26.02 8.27
C PHE A 560 -0.08 -25.20 7.04
N TYR A 561 -1.12 -24.37 7.17
CA TYR A 561 -1.66 -23.53 6.10
C TYR A 561 -1.23 -22.06 6.15
N GLY A 562 -0.79 -21.56 7.32
CA GLY A 562 -0.49 -20.15 7.57
C GLY A 562 0.77 -19.63 6.92
N SER A 563 1.71 -20.49 6.51
CA SER A 563 3.06 -20.00 6.16
C SER A 563 3.18 -19.37 4.77
N THR A 564 2.23 -19.62 3.86
CA THR A 564 2.33 -19.17 2.46
C THR A 564 1.50 -17.93 2.14
N GLN A 565 0.34 -17.78 2.78
CA GLN A 565 -0.55 -16.64 2.55
C GLN A 565 -0.24 -15.42 3.45
N GLU A 566 0.40 -15.67 4.61
CA GLU A 566 0.72 -14.60 5.58
C GLU A 566 1.70 -13.56 5.05
N PHE A 567 2.58 -13.93 4.12
CA PHE A 567 3.63 -13.04 3.62
C PHE A 567 3.18 -12.13 2.47
N SER A 568 2.39 -12.63 1.53
CA SER A 568 1.87 -11.81 0.43
C SER A 568 1.04 -10.65 0.95
N SER A 569 0.26 -10.88 1.98
CA SER A 569 -0.68 -9.90 2.53
C SER A 569 -0.09 -8.92 3.54
N SER A 570 1.00 -9.26 4.23
CA SER A 570 1.73 -8.26 5.02
C SER A 570 2.41 -7.21 4.14
N ILE A 571 2.85 -7.59 2.93
CA ILE A 571 3.37 -6.65 1.95
C ILE A 571 2.27 -5.74 1.43
N ASP A 572 1.08 -6.28 1.16
CA ASP A 572 -0.07 -5.52 0.71
C ASP A 572 -0.51 -4.44 1.72
N LEU A 573 -0.38 -4.72 3.01
CA LEU A 573 -0.65 -3.73 4.07
C LEU A 573 0.37 -2.61 4.11
N TRP A 574 1.64 -2.92 3.90
CA TRP A 574 2.69 -1.91 3.86
C TRP A 574 2.61 -1.07 2.59
N GLU A 575 2.14 -1.64 1.48
CA GLU A 575 1.92 -0.92 0.23
C GLU A 575 0.76 0.07 0.28
N THR A 576 -0.29 -0.18 1.08
CA THR A 576 -1.37 0.78 1.29
C THR A 576 -0.98 1.91 2.24
N ALA A 577 0.16 1.79 2.91
CA ALA A 577 0.69 2.78 3.84
C ALA A 577 1.59 3.84 3.20
N LEU A 578 2.13 3.56 2.03
CA LEU A 578 2.94 4.48 1.22
C LEU A 578 2.15 4.97 0.02
#